data_62d801563f12153352987f4f9537a250
#
_entry.id   62d801563f12153352987f4f9537a250
#
_cell.length_a   1.000
_cell.length_b   1.000
_cell.length_c   1.000
_cell.angle_alpha   90.00
_cell.angle_beta   90.00
_cell.angle_gamma   90.00
#
_symmetry.space_group_name_H-M   'P 1'
#
loop_
_entity.id
_entity.type
_entity.pdbx_description
1 polymer ?
#
loop_
_entity_poly.entity_id
_entity_poly.type
_entity_poly.pdbx_seq_one_letter_code
_entity_poly.pdbx_strand_id
1 'polypeptide(L)'
;MNIKLLKMLSKNARYTIHDLAVMSGLTDDEVRSEITSMEKQGLIRGYKAVIDWESLDSAMVSAIIELKVEPQPDVGFEQIAESVMKYSEVESVYLMSGGYDLCVIVKGKTFQEVAMFVAKQLAPMELSLIHISEPTRP
;
A
#
# COMPACT_ATOMS: atom_id res chain seq x y z
N MET A 1 1.60 11.70 21.27
CA MET A 1 2.01 10.67 20.28
C MET A 1 2.85 9.62 20.98
N ASN A 2 2.42 8.39 20.96
CA ASN A 2 3.12 7.28 21.63
C ASN A 2 3.75 6.34 20.59
N ILE A 3 5.05 6.53 20.33
CA ILE A 3 5.82 5.74 19.35
C ILE A 3 5.86 4.26 19.74
N LYS A 4 5.82 3.94 21.04
CA LYS A 4 5.81 2.55 21.49
C LYS A 4 4.54 1.83 21.06
N LEU A 5 3.37 2.47 21.17
CA LEU A 5 2.10 1.94 20.69
C LEU A 5 2.09 1.76 19.17
N LEU A 6 2.63 2.73 18.42
CA LEU A 6 2.73 2.61 16.95
C LEU A 6 3.58 1.41 16.54
N LYS A 7 4.72 1.19 17.20
CA LYS A 7 5.59 0.03 16.94
C LYS A 7 4.90 -1.31 17.27
N MET A 8 4.10 -1.35 18.33
CA MET A 8 3.32 -2.55 18.68
C MET A 8 2.25 -2.83 17.62
N LEU A 9 1.47 -1.82 17.26
CA LEU A 9 0.41 -1.94 16.24
C LEU A 9 0.97 -2.27 14.85
N SER A 10 2.15 -1.78 14.51
CA SER A 10 2.80 -2.12 13.24
C SER A 10 3.23 -3.60 13.16
N LYS A 11 3.48 -4.24 14.30
CA LYS A 11 3.79 -5.67 14.36
C LYS A 11 2.54 -6.54 14.37
N ASN A 12 1.54 -6.15 15.12
CA ASN A 12 0.28 -6.86 15.22
C ASN A 12 -0.86 -5.88 15.54
N ALA A 13 -1.63 -5.55 14.52
CA ALA A 13 -2.78 -4.64 14.65
C ALA A 13 -3.98 -5.26 15.42
N ARG A 14 -3.90 -6.54 15.75
CA ARG A 14 -4.96 -7.25 16.46
C ARG A 14 -4.77 -7.35 17.98
N TYR A 15 -3.73 -6.76 18.52
CA TYR A 15 -3.64 -6.62 19.96
C TYR A 15 -4.87 -5.91 20.51
N THR A 16 -5.43 -6.44 21.59
CA THR A 16 -6.52 -5.78 22.30
C THR A 16 -6.01 -4.50 22.99
N ILE A 17 -6.92 -3.59 23.31
CA ILE A 17 -6.59 -2.40 24.13
C ILE A 17 -5.89 -2.82 25.41
N HIS A 18 -6.40 -3.85 26.09
CA HIS A 18 -5.82 -4.37 27.33
C HIS A 18 -4.40 -4.91 27.13
N ASP A 19 -4.16 -5.70 26.06
CA ASP A 19 -2.81 -6.19 25.76
C ASP A 19 -1.81 -5.03 25.56
N LEU A 20 -2.23 -4.03 24.80
CA LEU A 20 -1.42 -2.83 24.57
C LEU A 20 -1.16 -2.05 25.86
N ALA A 21 -2.16 -1.95 26.74
CA ALA A 21 -2.02 -1.29 28.04
C ALA A 21 -0.98 -2.00 28.90
N VAL A 22 -1.10 -3.32 29.05
CA VAL A 22 -0.14 -4.13 29.82
C VAL A 22 1.27 -4.01 29.28
N MET A 23 1.45 -4.14 27.96
CA MET A 23 2.78 -4.08 27.34
C MET A 23 3.39 -2.68 27.34
N SER A 24 2.58 -1.63 27.34
CA SER A 24 3.06 -0.25 27.31
C SER A 24 3.22 0.37 28.70
N GLY A 25 2.59 -0.20 29.72
CA GLY A 25 2.50 0.35 31.07
C GLY A 25 1.50 1.51 31.18
N LEU A 26 0.54 1.58 30.27
CA LEU A 26 -0.54 2.56 30.27
C LEU A 26 -1.85 1.91 30.76
N THR A 27 -2.84 2.74 31.05
CA THR A 27 -4.20 2.28 31.30
C THR A 27 -4.93 2.03 29.96
N ASP A 28 -6.00 1.23 29.99
CA ASP A 28 -6.83 0.97 28.83
C ASP A 28 -7.39 2.26 28.22
N ASP A 29 -7.79 3.22 29.05
CA ASP A 29 -8.32 4.51 28.62
C ASP A 29 -7.25 5.38 27.97
N GLU A 30 -6.05 5.37 28.50
CA GLU A 30 -4.90 6.08 27.90
C GLU A 30 -4.54 5.49 26.52
N VAL A 31 -4.51 4.16 26.40
CA VAL A 31 -4.27 3.50 25.10
C VAL A 31 -5.34 3.86 24.10
N ARG A 32 -6.59 3.81 24.48
CA ARG A 32 -7.73 4.15 23.60
C ARG A 32 -7.66 5.60 23.13
N SER A 33 -7.39 6.51 24.04
CA SER A 33 -7.24 7.93 23.74
C SER A 33 -6.06 8.21 22.80
N GLU A 34 -4.91 7.60 23.05
CA GLU A 34 -3.71 7.73 22.19
C GLU A 34 -3.97 7.21 20.76
N ILE A 35 -4.57 6.03 20.62
CA ILE A 35 -4.88 5.45 19.30
C ILE A 35 -5.85 6.37 18.55
N THR A 36 -6.92 6.80 19.18
CA THR A 36 -7.91 7.70 18.56
C THR A 36 -7.25 9.02 18.11
N SER A 37 -6.36 9.56 18.91
CA SER A 37 -5.61 10.78 18.56
C SER A 37 -4.71 10.55 17.34
N MET A 38 -3.98 9.42 17.30
CA MET A 38 -3.10 9.10 16.19
C MET A 38 -3.86 8.81 14.88
N GLU A 39 -5.05 8.24 14.97
CA GLU A 39 -5.96 8.07 13.83
C GLU A 39 -6.45 9.42 13.29
N LYS A 40 -6.90 10.31 14.16
CA LYS A 40 -7.34 11.67 13.79
C LYS A 40 -6.22 12.51 13.16
N GLN A 41 -4.99 12.33 13.60
CA GLN A 41 -3.82 13.00 13.04
C GLN A 41 -3.33 12.37 11.72
N GLY A 42 -3.93 11.26 11.29
CA GLY A 42 -3.52 10.54 10.09
C GLY A 42 -2.18 9.79 10.23
N LEU A 43 -1.67 9.64 11.45
CA LEU A 43 -0.49 8.81 11.72
C LEU A 43 -0.80 7.33 11.54
N ILE A 44 -1.98 6.90 12.01
CA ILE A 44 -2.55 5.60 11.69
C ILE A 44 -3.57 5.83 10.58
N ARG A 45 -3.26 5.36 9.39
CA ARG A 45 -4.10 5.54 8.19
C ARG A 45 -5.10 4.43 7.99
N GLY A 46 -4.94 3.33 8.70
CA GLY A 46 -5.82 2.17 8.61
C GLY A 46 -5.15 0.91 9.12
N TYR A 47 -5.89 -0.18 9.06
CA TYR A 47 -5.44 -1.51 9.49
C TYR A 47 -5.68 -2.48 8.35
N LYS A 48 -4.75 -3.39 8.14
CA LYS A 48 -4.76 -4.28 6.99
C LYS A 48 -4.26 -5.66 7.40
N ALA A 49 -4.98 -6.69 6.97
CA ALA A 49 -4.52 -8.07 7.12
C ALA A 49 -3.52 -8.42 6.02
N VAL A 50 -2.47 -9.13 6.39
CA VAL A 50 -1.57 -9.78 5.43
C VAL A 50 -2.12 -11.19 5.19
N ILE A 51 -2.50 -11.49 3.94
CA ILE A 51 -3.21 -12.70 3.58
C ILE A 51 -2.40 -13.46 2.54
N ASP A 52 -2.23 -14.76 2.78
CA ASP A 52 -1.69 -15.68 1.78
C ASP A 52 -2.80 -16.09 0.81
N TRP A 53 -2.93 -15.30 -0.25
CA TRP A 53 -3.92 -15.53 -1.30
C TRP A 53 -3.64 -16.76 -2.14
N GLU A 54 -2.39 -17.27 -2.11
CA GLU A 54 -2.02 -18.47 -2.87
C GLU A 54 -2.61 -19.73 -2.31
N SER A 55 -2.72 -19.78 -0.98
CA SER A 55 -3.32 -20.92 -0.28
C SER A 55 -4.83 -21.02 -0.50
N LEU A 56 -5.44 -20.01 -1.12
CA LEU A 56 -6.83 -20.01 -1.52
C LEU A 56 -6.95 -20.44 -2.99
N ASP A 57 -7.93 -21.26 -3.29
CA ASP A 57 -8.19 -21.76 -4.68
C ASP A 57 -8.52 -20.65 -5.70
N SER A 58 -8.71 -19.43 -5.25
CA SER A 58 -8.82 -18.25 -6.09
C SER A 58 -7.45 -17.64 -6.35
N ALA A 59 -6.72 -18.19 -7.31
CA ALA A 59 -5.41 -17.70 -7.67
C ALA A 59 -5.50 -16.25 -8.20
N MET A 60 -5.11 -15.29 -7.36
CA MET A 60 -4.87 -13.91 -7.78
C MET A 60 -3.39 -13.76 -8.13
N VAL A 61 -3.13 -13.18 -9.27
CA VAL A 61 -1.77 -12.81 -9.69
C VAL A 61 -1.48 -11.39 -9.24
N SER A 62 -0.34 -11.20 -8.61
CA SER A 62 0.20 -9.87 -8.31
C SER A 62 1.35 -9.57 -9.26
N ALA A 63 1.42 -8.36 -9.75
CA ALA A 63 2.53 -7.89 -10.56
C ALA A 63 3.09 -6.58 -10.01
N ILE A 64 4.39 -6.43 -10.10
CA ILE A 64 5.09 -5.17 -9.82
C ILE A 64 5.34 -4.48 -11.16
N ILE A 65 4.87 -3.25 -11.27
CA ILE A 65 5.02 -2.43 -12.46
C ILE A 65 5.89 -1.24 -12.12
N GLU A 66 6.99 -1.11 -12.81
CA GLU A 66 7.91 0.02 -12.70
C GLU A 66 7.58 1.03 -13.79
N LEU A 67 7.24 2.24 -13.39
CA LEU A 67 6.84 3.31 -14.28
C LEU A 67 7.82 4.48 -14.18
N LYS A 68 8.18 5.03 -15.33
CA LYS A 68 8.85 6.31 -15.39
C LYS A 68 7.81 7.39 -15.71
N VAL A 69 7.82 8.45 -14.90
CA VAL A 69 6.90 9.57 -15.04
C VAL A 69 7.65 10.74 -15.64
N GLU A 70 7.11 11.32 -16.71
CA GLU A 70 7.55 12.60 -17.20
C GLU A 70 6.79 13.71 -16.49
N PRO A 71 7.43 14.46 -15.58
CA PRO A 71 6.74 15.49 -14.83
C PRO A 71 6.29 16.61 -15.76
N GLN A 72 4.99 16.88 -15.73
CA GLN A 72 4.40 18.05 -16.38
C GLN A 72 4.50 19.24 -15.44
N PRO A 73 4.60 20.51 -15.95
CA PRO A 73 4.72 21.68 -15.10
C PRO A 73 3.62 21.84 -14.03
N ASP A 74 2.42 21.33 -14.31
CA ASP A 74 1.23 21.49 -13.49
C ASP A 74 0.81 20.21 -12.72
N VAL A 75 1.48 19.06 -12.96
CA VAL A 75 1.10 17.78 -12.38
C VAL A 75 2.31 17.15 -11.70
N GLY A 76 2.30 17.12 -10.36
CA GLY A 76 3.33 16.47 -9.56
C GLY A 76 3.16 14.95 -9.48
N PHE A 77 4.21 14.28 -8.99
CA PHE A 77 4.23 12.82 -8.77
C PHE A 77 3.09 12.33 -7.87
N GLU A 78 2.74 13.11 -6.84
CA GLU A 78 1.66 12.76 -5.91
C GLU A 78 0.29 12.69 -6.61
N GLN A 79 0.01 13.63 -7.51
CA GLN A 79 -1.25 13.62 -8.26
C GLN A 79 -1.35 12.43 -9.20
N ILE A 80 -0.25 12.04 -9.82
CA ILE A 80 -0.18 10.86 -10.68
C ILE A 80 -0.38 9.59 -9.83
N ALA A 81 0.29 9.49 -8.69
CA ALA A 81 0.14 8.38 -7.75
C ALA A 81 -1.30 8.25 -7.25
N GLU A 82 -1.95 9.35 -6.90
CA GLU A 82 -3.37 9.37 -6.51
C GLU A 82 -4.29 8.91 -7.64
N SER A 83 -4.02 9.34 -8.87
CA SER A 83 -4.79 8.91 -10.04
C SER A 83 -4.66 7.41 -10.30
N VAL A 84 -3.47 6.86 -10.12
CA VAL A 84 -3.21 5.42 -10.25
C VAL A 84 -3.89 4.63 -9.14
N MET A 85 -3.88 5.14 -7.91
CA MET A 85 -4.54 4.50 -6.76
C MET A 85 -6.07 4.39 -6.88
N LYS A 86 -6.70 5.17 -7.75
CA LYS A 86 -8.16 5.11 -7.95
C LYS A 86 -8.63 3.84 -8.63
N TYR A 87 -7.76 3.12 -9.33
CA TYR A 87 -8.11 1.87 -9.98
C TYR A 87 -8.20 0.74 -8.96
N SER A 88 -9.26 -0.07 -9.03
CA SER A 88 -9.49 -1.19 -8.11
C SER A 88 -8.43 -2.30 -8.24
N GLU A 89 -7.80 -2.42 -9.40
CA GLU A 89 -6.72 -3.39 -9.67
C GLU A 89 -5.41 -3.01 -8.97
N VAL A 90 -5.25 -1.74 -8.59
CA VAL A 90 -4.05 -1.24 -7.94
C VAL A 90 -4.13 -1.47 -6.44
N GLU A 91 -3.20 -2.25 -5.90
CA GLU A 91 -3.08 -2.52 -4.47
C GLU A 91 -2.30 -1.43 -3.75
N SER A 92 -1.19 -1.00 -4.31
CA SER A 92 -0.32 0.02 -3.72
C SER A 92 0.52 0.73 -4.77
N VAL A 93 0.93 1.95 -4.45
CA VAL A 93 1.84 2.78 -5.25
C VAL A 93 2.92 3.32 -4.35
N TYR A 94 4.17 3.19 -4.79
CA TYR A 94 5.33 3.73 -4.08
C TYR A 94 6.07 4.72 -4.98
N LEU A 95 6.45 5.85 -4.41
CA LEU A 95 7.41 6.76 -5.02
C LEU A 95 8.82 6.22 -4.81
N MET A 96 9.57 6.11 -5.88
CA MET A 96 10.91 5.53 -5.85
C MET A 96 11.94 6.54 -6.34
N SER A 97 13.13 6.46 -5.77
CA SER A 97 14.31 7.15 -6.28
C SER A 97 15.16 6.16 -7.09
N GLY A 98 15.70 6.59 -8.22
CA GLY A 98 16.57 5.75 -9.04
C GLY A 98 16.16 5.72 -10.52
N GLY A 99 16.20 4.54 -11.13
CA GLY A 99 15.94 4.36 -12.55
C GLY A 99 14.49 4.49 -12.99
N TYR A 100 13.54 4.48 -12.06
CA TYR A 100 12.12 4.68 -12.28
C TYR A 100 11.50 5.45 -11.11
N ASP A 101 10.35 6.06 -11.35
CA ASP A 101 9.76 7.01 -10.42
C ASP A 101 8.63 6.42 -9.59
N LEU A 102 7.84 5.50 -10.15
CA LEU A 102 6.74 4.82 -9.48
C LEU A 102 6.89 3.31 -9.55
N CYS A 103 6.61 2.67 -8.42
CA CYS A 103 6.42 1.24 -8.32
C CYS A 103 4.94 0.97 -7.98
N VAL A 104 4.23 0.29 -8.87
CA VAL A 104 2.81 -0.02 -8.73
C VAL A 104 2.62 -1.51 -8.55
N ILE A 105 1.92 -1.91 -7.50
CA ILE A 105 1.53 -3.30 -7.29
C ILE A 105 0.08 -3.45 -7.74
N VAL A 106 -0.11 -4.30 -8.75
CA VAL A 106 -1.40 -4.56 -9.41
C VAL A 106 -1.80 -6.01 -9.20
N LYS A 107 -3.09 -6.23 -8.96
CA LYS A 107 -3.70 -7.56 -8.83
C LYS A 107 -4.63 -7.84 -9.99
N GLY A 108 -4.65 -9.09 -10.42
CA GLY A 108 -5.59 -9.61 -11.41
C GLY A 108 -5.77 -11.12 -11.27
N LYS A 109 -6.74 -11.68 -11.95
CA LYS A 109 -6.98 -13.13 -11.96
C LYS A 109 -5.93 -13.89 -12.76
N THR A 110 -5.40 -13.26 -13.81
CA THR A 110 -4.37 -13.81 -14.67
C THR A 110 -3.33 -12.75 -15.00
N PHE A 111 -2.13 -13.17 -15.39
CA PHE A 111 -1.09 -12.26 -15.86
C PHE A 111 -1.55 -11.46 -17.10
N GLN A 112 -2.31 -12.10 -17.97
CA GLN A 112 -2.89 -11.45 -19.15
C GLN A 112 -3.84 -10.32 -18.77
N GLU A 113 -4.66 -10.50 -17.75
CA GLU A 113 -5.58 -9.47 -17.24
C GLU A 113 -4.80 -8.27 -16.70
N VAL A 114 -3.71 -8.51 -15.97
CA VAL A 114 -2.81 -7.46 -15.48
C VAL A 114 -2.15 -6.72 -16.64
N ALA A 115 -1.63 -7.44 -17.63
CA ALA A 115 -1.01 -6.84 -18.81
C ALA A 115 -1.99 -5.98 -19.62
N MET A 116 -3.23 -6.42 -19.76
CA MET A 116 -4.32 -5.68 -20.40
C MET A 116 -4.66 -4.39 -19.62
N PHE A 117 -4.71 -4.47 -18.29
CA PHE A 117 -4.94 -3.31 -17.44
C PHE A 117 -3.84 -2.24 -17.64
N VAL A 118 -2.58 -2.66 -17.63
CA VAL A 118 -1.44 -1.76 -17.87
C VAL A 118 -1.55 -1.09 -19.23
N ALA A 119 -1.81 -1.87 -20.29
CA ALA A 119 -1.89 -1.35 -21.65
C ALA A 119 -3.06 -0.38 -21.86
N LYS A 120 -4.20 -0.62 -21.22
CA LYS A 120 -5.42 0.18 -21.42
C LYS A 120 -5.51 1.39 -20.49
N GLN A 121 -5.03 1.25 -19.26
CA GLN A 121 -5.26 2.25 -18.21
C GLN A 121 -4.00 3.05 -17.84
N LEU A 122 -2.87 2.39 -17.71
CA LEU A 122 -1.63 3.05 -17.28
C LEU A 122 -0.83 3.65 -18.43
N ALA A 123 -0.73 2.96 -19.56
CA ALA A 123 0.01 3.45 -20.71
C ALA A 123 -0.50 4.79 -21.27
N PRO A 124 -1.83 5.06 -21.33
CA PRO A 124 -2.35 6.35 -21.79
C PRO A 124 -2.10 7.53 -20.85
N MET A 125 -1.66 7.30 -19.61
CA MET A 125 -1.48 8.35 -18.60
C MET A 125 -0.16 9.12 -18.73
N GLU A 126 0.46 9.15 -19.91
CA GLU A 126 1.79 9.77 -20.14
C GLU A 126 2.89 9.17 -19.26
N LEU A 127 2.77 7.89 -18.99
CA LEU A 127 3.73 7.10 -18.22
C LEU A 127 4.53 6.20 -19.15
N SER A 128 5.84 6.16 -18.97
CA SER A 128 6.71 5.20 -19.65
C SER A 128 6.82 3.94 -18.80
N LEU A 129 6.34 2.81 -19.33
CA LEU A 129 6.52 1.51 -18.71
C LEU A 129 7.99 1.08 -18.86
N ILE A 130 8.67 0.79 -17.73
CA ILE A 130 10.03 0.28 -17.72
C ILE A 130 10.04 -1.23 -17.61
N HIS A 131 9.25 -1.80 -16.68
CA HIS A 131 9.30 -3.22 -16.39
C HIS A 131 8.01 -3.72 -15.71
N ILE A 132 7.60 -4.95 -16.07
CA ILE A 132 6.55 -5.70 -15.38
C ILE A 132 7.18 -6.97 -14.86
N SER A 133 7.06 -7.23 -13.55
CA SER A 133 7.56 -8.46 -12.94
C SER A 133 6.57 -9.03 -11.93
N GLU A 134 6.62 -10.35 -11.75
CA GLU A 134 5.97 -10.97 -10.60
C GLU A 134 6.83 -10.77 -9.36
N PRO A 135 6.23 -10.39 -8.21
CA PRO A 135 6.99 -10.34 -6.97
C PRO A 135 7.46 -11.74 -6.58
N THR A 136 8.74 -11.84 -6.23
CA THR A 136 9.27 -13.06 -5.63
C THR A 136 8.68 -13.19 -4.22
N ARG A 137 8.05 -14.31 -3.94
CA ARG A 137 7.41 -14.56 -2.64
C ARG A 137 8.43 -15.07 -1.64
N PRO A 138 8.40 -14.57 -0.41
CA PRO A 138 9.23 -15.12 0.65
C PRO A 138 8.76 -16.51 1.08
#